data_aaec1bc45a15170d5d30c066219ea82a
#
_entry.id   aaec1bc45a15170d5d30c066219ea82a
#
_cell.length_a   1.000
_cell.length_b   1.000
_cell.length_c   1.000
_cell.angle_alpha   90.00
_cell.angle_beta   90.00
_cell.angle_gamma   90.00
#
_symmetry.space_group_name_H-M   'P 1'
#
loop_
_entity.id
_entity.type
_entity.pdbx_description
1 polymer ?
#
loop_
_entity_poly.entity_id
_entity_poly.type
_entity_poly.pdbx_seq_one_letter_code
_entity_poly.pdbx_strand_id
1 'polypeptide(L)'
;MRIPRSMTSWLSMLLAGGLVALGGQGAALAASGASRPAAAAQLACSEAELGQAPAGANAKPMVIPTLRDWTGGNGTLSFDAGSRILVDPTDAAALADTATQFQAQLKTVSGLALPIVSRAATPAAGDIVLSLAPCGASAAQLGEEGYSLDLEDHAVLRAKGAAGVFYATQTLLQMLSLDGAAAGAHLRVARGFAVDVPRYAERSIMFDVGRKYASVDFLAAYLRFMGWYKLNTLHLHLNDQAKAKDGSWGLRAFRLKSDKPEFAGLVPADGLVYTRDDWDKLETIAAAHHVRIVPEFDTPGHAGAFAAANPAIAYVGDTPPGGTIDPTKPATLQYVESVFGEFLPWFRSSTVHIGGDEVNVNSGSITTASQVDYLNQLGRFLQSRHRRVEMWGDASYLPRLDKSFIIQRWINWGSEASINWADKGYQWTESYGDWYIVPFGPSYFNPDGIKGDTLYAKWSQATGANAPSGGQIAVWNDNALLDSYTWERKVNDLLKDAVPAAGQVFWRGQEHDAQGQTVDYGVLRRSVATLQYGPDVTRFSDSPIPAR
;
A
#
# COMPACT_ATOMS: atom_id res chain seq x y z
N MET A 1 -42.95 -3.88 -45.19
CA MET A 1 -43.72 -5.07 -45.59
C MET A 1 -43.68 -6.05 -44.41
N ARG A 2 -44.81 -6.18 -43.77
CA ARG A 2 -45.36 -7.17 -42.80
C ARG A 2 -44.41 -8.08 -42.00
N ILE A 3 -44.55 -7.93 -40.70
CA ILE A 3 -44.35 -8.89 -39.59
C ILE A 3 -45.41 -10.03 -39.72
N PRO A 4 -45.22 -11.26 -39.21
CA PRO A 4 -45.95 -11.55 -37.97
C PRO A 4 -45.20 -12.35 -36.86
N ARG A 5 -45.78 -12.15 -35.65
CA ARG A 5 -45.57 -12.81 -34.37
C ARG A 5 -46.20 -14.22 -34.30
N SER A 6 -45.72 -15.07 -33.35
CA SER A 6 -46.51 -15.87 -32.38
C SER A 6 -45.53 -16.64 -31.50
N MET A 7 -45.41 -16.44 -30.16
CA MET A 7 -46.26 -16.92 -29.04
C MET A 7 -46.62 -18.42 -29.10
N THR A 8 -46.10 -19.20 -28.14
CA THR A 8 -46.91 -19.84 -27.08
C THR A 8 -46.04 -20.69 -26.15
N SER A 9 -46.35 -20.57 -24.86
CA SER A 9 -46.00 -21.29 -23.65
C SER A 9 -46.51 -22.73 -23.60
N TRP A 10 -45.95 -23.56 -22.67
CA TRP A 10 -46.59 -24.58 -21.78
C TRP A 10 -45.51 -25.14 -20.82
N LEU A 11 -45.54 -24.93 -19.56
CA LEU A 11 -46.14 -25.50 -18.35
C LEU A 11 -45.76 -26.97 -18.05
N SER A 12 -45.09 -27.14 -16.94
CA SER A 12 -45.06 -28.15 -15.87
C SER A 12 -45.44 -29.61 -16.16
N MET A 13 -44.61 -30.54 -15.63
CA MET A 13 -45.10 -31.67 -14.78
C MET A 13 -43.98 -32.32 -13.96
N LEU A 14 -44.26 -32.50 -12.66
CA LEU A 14 -43.61 -33.36 -11.68
C LEU A 14 -43.80 -34.85 -12.04
N LEU A 15 -42.84 -35.70 -11.71
CA LEU A 15 -43.12 -37.04 -11.18
C LEU A 15 -41.91 -37.55 -10.36
N ALA A 16 -42.27 -38.07 -9.19
CA ALA A 16 -41.40 -38.69 -8.18
C ALA A 16 -41.11 -40.16 -8.49
N GLY A 17 -40.05 -40.67 -7.92
CA GLY A 17 -39.95 -42.10 -7.68
C GLY A 17 -38.55 -42.71 -7.64
N GLY A 18 -38.16 -43.24 -6.48
CA GLY A 18 -37.28 -44.39 -6.39
C GLY A 18 -35.98 -44.26 -5.59
N LEU A 19 -36.04 -44.50 -4.28
CA LEU A 19 -34.88 -44.83 -3.43
C LEU A 19 -34.30 -46.20 -3.85
N VAL A 20 -32.95 -46.25 -3.94
CA VAL A 20 -32.19 -47.45 -3.57
C VAL A 20 -30.97 -47.00 -2.75
N ALA A 21 -30.95 -47.40 -1.51
CA ALA A 21 -29.84 -47.22 -0.59
C ALA A 21 -28.77 -48.29 -0.84
N LEU A 22 -27.53 -47.91 -0.96
CA LEU A 22 -26.38 -48.76 -0.71
C LEU A 22 -25.41 -48.01 0.20
N GLY A 23 -25.18 -48.58 1.37
CA GLY A 23 -24.40 -48.05 2.43
C GLY A 23 -22.89 -48.01 2.09
N GLY A 24 -22.27 -46.90 2.41
CA GLY A 24 -20.82 -46.74 2.51
C GLY A 24 -20.57 -45.89 3.74
N GLN A 25 -20.03 -46.52 4.79
CA GLN A 25 -19.63 -45.83 6.02
C GLN A 25 -18.44 -44.92 5.72
N GLY A 26 -18.72 -43.63 5.53
CA GLY A 26 -17.74 -42.57 5.58
C GLY A 26 -17.88 -41.85 6.92
N ALA A 27 -16.89 -42.00 7.80
CA ALA A 27 -16.85 -41.31 9.08
C ALA A 27 -16.95 -39.79 8.87
N ALA A 28 -18.10 -39.24 9.16
CA ALA A 28 -18.27 -37.80 9.34
C ALA A 28 -17.52 -37.40 10.60
N LEU A 29 -16.38 -36.72 10.45
CA LEU A 29 -15.81 -35.92 11.52
C LEU A 29 -16.85 -34.85 11.87
N ALA A 30 -17.61 -35.11 12.92
CA ALA A 30 -18.41 -34.10 13.57
C ALA A 30 -17.46 -32.99 14.01
N ALA A 31 -17.55 -31.82 13.36
CA ALA A 31 -17.04 -30.60 13.92
C ALA A 31 -17.76 -30.39 15.24
N SER A 32 -17.10 -30.78 16.33
CA SER A 32 -17.52 -30.42 17.67
C SER A 32 -17.60 -28.91 17.72
N GLY A 33 -18.81 -28.38 17.70
CA GLY A 33 -19.07 -27.00 18.08
C GLY A 33 -18.49 -26.83 19.48
N ALA A 34 -17.26 -26.34 19.56
CA ALA A 34 -16.74 -25.84 20.81
C ALA A 34 -17.66 -24.70 21.22
N SER A 35 -18.55 -24.99 22.16
CA SER A 35 -19.28 -23.97 22.88
C SER A 35 -18.25 -22.99 23.41
N ARG A 36 -18.33 -21.77 22.92
CA ARG A 36 -17.58 -20.62 23.39
C ARG A 36 -17.66 -20.62 24.92
N PRO A 37 -16.54 -20.65 25.66
CA PRO A 37 -16.61 -20.61 27.11
C PRO A 37 -17.38 -19.34 27.48
N ALA A 38 -18.40 -19.50 28.32
CA ALA A 38 -19.21 -18.42 28.82
C ALA A 38 -18.31 -17.40 29.53
N ALA A 39 -18.45 -16.11 29.14
CA ALA A 39 -18.03 -14.94 29.91
C ALA A 39 -16.54 -14.83 30.25
N ALA A 40 -15.64 -14.74 29.28
CA ALA A 40 -14.73 -13.62 29.34
C ALA A 40 -15.61 -12.37 29.16
N ALA A 41 -15.59 -11.45 30.11
CA ALA A 41 -16.35 -10.20 29.98
C ALA A 41 -15.90 -9.54 28.67
N GLN A 42 -16.68 -9.69 27.62
CA GLN A 42 -16.51 -8.91 26.41
C GLN A 42 -16.49 -7.49 26.92
N LEU A 43 -15.37 -6.78 26.65
CA LEU A 43 -15.30 -5.35 26.95
C LEU A 43 -16.57 -4.75 26.44
N ALA A 44 -17.45 -4.32 27.38
CA ALA A 44 -18.76 -3.82 27.01
C ALA A 44 -18.53 -2.80 25.91
N CYS A 45 -19.23 -2.97 24.81
CA CYS A 45 -19.35 -1.93 23.83
C CYS A 45 -19.98 -0.77 24.57
N SER A 46 -19.18 0.18 25.05
CA SER A 46 -19.76 1.48 25.35
C SER A 46 -20.22 1.98 23.98
N GLU A 47 -21.52 2.16 23.82
CA GLU A 47 -22.09 2.85 22.67
C GLU A 47 -21.74 4.35 22.77
N ALA A 48 -20.46 4.68 22.88
CA ALA A 48 -19.96 5.99 22.54
C ALA A 48 -20.09 6.09 21.02
N GLU A 49 -21.30 6.33 20.59
CA GLU A 49 -21.60 6.63 19.20
C GLU A 49 -21.08 8.03 18.90
N LEU A 50 -20.75 8.28 17.62
CA LEU A 50 -20.56 9.61 17.09
C LEU A 50 -21.82 10.44 17.43
N GLY A 51 -21.83 11.03 18.59
CA GLY A 51 -22.92 11.78 19.16
C GLY A 51 -22.65 13.28 19.09
N GLN A 52 -23.56 14.06 19.64
CA GLN A 52 -23.36 15.47 19.80
C GLN A 52 -22.30 15.71 20.89
N ALA A 53 -21.22 16.42 20.55
CA ALA A 53 -20.14 16.72 21.47
C ALA A 53 -20.67 17.53 22.68
N PRO A 54 -20.26 17.20 23.93
CA PRO A 54 -20.65 17.98 25.11
C PRO A 54 -20.09 19.40 25.06
N ALA A 55 -20.69 20.30 25.86
CA ALA A 55 -20.15 21.65 25.99
C ALA A 55 -18.70 21.61 26.54
N GLY A 56 -17.80 22.36 25.92
CA GLY A 56 -16.38 22.36 26.28
C GLY A 56 -15.59 21.11 25.82
N ALA A 57 -16.15 20.34 24.88
CA ALA A 57 -15.50 19.15 24.30
C ALA A 57 -14.16 19.47 23.68
N ASN A 58 -13.26 18.49 23.76
CA ASN A 58 -11.94 18.56 23.13
C ASN A 58 -12.01 18.71 21.61
N ALA A 59 -11.19 19.58 21.06
CA ALA A 59 -11.00 19.70 19.62
C ALA A 59 -10.42 18.41 19.02
N LYS A 60 -10.67 18.20 17.73
CA LYS A 60 -10.09 17.08 16.98
C LYS A 60 -8.56 17.15 17.00
N PRO A 61 -7.85 16.07 17.40
CA PRO A 61 -6.39 16.01 17.36
C PRO A 61 -5.87 16.14 15.93
N MET A 62 -4.80 16.91 15.76
CA MET A 62 -4.19 17.16 14.44
C MET A 62 -3.14 16.11 14.08
N VAL A 63 -3.50 14.85 14.21
CA VAL A 63 -2.69 13.71 13.73
C VAL A 63 -2.63 13.68 12.19
N ILE A 64 -1.67 12.97 11.61
CA ILE A 64 -1.51 12.87 10.16
C ILE A 64 -1.44 11.38 9.75
N PRO A 65 -2.36 10.87 8.94
CA PRO A 65 -3.57 11.53 8.41
C PRO A 65 -4.55 11.98 9.51
N THR A 66 -5.26 13.07 9.24
CA THR A 66 -6.28 13.57 10.17
C THR A 66 -7.43 12.58 10.31
N LEU A 67 -8.00 12.47 11.52
CA LEU A 67 -9.14 11.61 11.77
C LEU A 67 -10.34 11.99 10.89
N ARG A 68 -11.04 10.98 10.40
CA ARG A 68 -12.25 11.20 9.60
C ARG A 68 -13.37 11.77 10.47
N ASP A 69 -13.75 11.04 11.50
CA ASP A 69 -14.84 11.43 12.40
C ASP A 69 -14.30 11.52 13.82
N TRP A 70 -14.68 12.58 14.54
CA TRP A 70 -14.27 12.81 15.91
C TRP A 70 -15.40 13.45 16.71
N THR A 71 -15.74 12.83 17.83
CA THR A 71 -16.57 13.43 18.86
C THR A 71 -15.71 13.65 20.11
N GLY A 72 -15.42 14.90 20.45
CA GLY A 72 -14.61 15.22 21.63
C GLY A 72 -15.36 14.92 22.91
N GLY A 73 -14.68 14.33 23.89
CA GLY A 73 -15.07 14.25 25.28
C GLY A 73 -14.50 15.42 26.08
N ASN A 74 -14.67 15.41 27.40
CA ASN A 74 -14.14 16.44 28.30
C ASN A 74 -12.88 15.95 29.02
N GLY A 75 -11.85 16.80 29.13
CA GLY A 75 -10.62 16.49 29.84
C GLY A 75 -9.68 15.56 29.11
N THR A 76 -8.78 14.90 29.85
CA THR A 76 -7.72 14.07 29.26
C THR A 76 -7.70 12.66 29.86
N LEU A 77 -7.29 11.69 29.05
CA LEU A 77 -6.88 10.36 29.47
C LEU A 77 -5.37 10.38 29.72
N SER A 78 -4.94 9.88 30.88
CA SER A 78 -3.54 9.85 31.28
C SER A 78 -3.00 8.42 31.30
N PHE A 79 -1.74 8.27 30.91
CA PHE A 79 -0.98 7.02 30.98
C PHE A 79 0.23 7.19 31.89
N ASP A 80 0.56 6.17 32.68
CA ASP A 80 1.72 6.14 33.57
C ASP A 80 2.36 4.75 33.63
N ALA A 81 3.33 4.56 34.51
CA ALA A 81 4.04 3.29 34.64
C ALA A 81 3.15 2.13 35.18
N GLY A 82 1.96 2.43 35.72
CA GLY A 82 0.97 1.43 36.15
C GLY A 82 0.03 0.97 35.03
N SER A 83 0.03 1.67 33.90
CA SER A 83 -0.80 1.34 32.73
C SER A 83 -0.34 0.03 32.08
N ARG A 84 -1.25 -0.64 31.36
CA ARG A 84 -0.99 -1.93 30.67
C ARG A 84 -1.51 -1.87 29.25
N ILE A 85 -0.88 -2.66 28.36
CA ILE A 85 -1.41 -2.99 27.04
C ILE A 85 -2.17 -4.31 27.18
N LEU A 86 -3.48 -4.28 27.06
CA LEU A 86 -4.37 -5.44 27.18
C LEU A 86 -4.74 -5.93 25.77
N VAL A 87 -4.57 -7.23 25.53
CA VAL A 87 -4.99 -7.89 24.30
C VAL A 87 -5.99 -8.98 24.66
N ASP A 88 -7.16 -8.99 24.02
CA ASP A 88 -8.14 -10.05 24.25
C ASP A 88 -7.47 -11.40 23.95
N PRO A 89 -7.63 -12.42 24.81
CA PRO A 89 -7.05 -13.74 24.59
C PRO A 89 -7.40 -14.37 23.23
N THR A 90 -8.59 -14.07 22.71
CA THR A 90 -9.04 -14.56 21.39
C THR A 90 -8.30 -13.89 20.24
N ASP A 91 -7.80 -12.68 20.45
CA ASP A 91 -7.11 -11.86 19.47
C ASP A 91 -5.56 -11.93 19.61
N ALA A 92 -5.08 -12.56 20.70
CA ALA A 92 -3.68 -12.52 21.09
C ALA A 92 -2.72 -13.00 20.01
N ALA A 93 -3.05 -14.06 19.29
CA ALA A 93 -2.21 -14.59 18.21
C ALA A 93 -2.17 -13.64 17.00
N ALA A 94 -3.30 -13.05 16.64
CA ALA A 94 -3.41 -12.15 15.50
C ALA A 94 -2.80 -10.75 15.77
N LEU A 95 -2.74 -10.32 17.02
CA LEU A 95 -2.24 -9.00 17.43
C LEU A 95 -0.86 -9.05 18.10
N ALA A 96 -0.20 -10.22 18.19
CA ALA A 96 1.07 -10.36 18.91
C ALA A 96 2.16 -9.39 18.39
N ASP A 97 2.36 -9.35 17.08
CA ASP A 97 3.35 -8.48 16.44
C ASP A 97 2.97 -7.00 16.61
N THR A 98 1.71 -6.66 16.39
CA THR A 98 1.19 -5.29 16.57
C THR A 98 1.37 -4.81 18.01
N ALA A 99 1.04 -5.64 19.01
CA ALA A 99 1.19 -5.29 20.42
C ALA A 99 2.66 -5.10 20.81
N THR A 100 3.54 -5.99 20.34
CA THR A 100 4.99 -5.91 20.58
C THR A 100 5.61 -4.66 19.97
N GLN A 101 5.26 -4.37 18.71
CA GLN A 101 5.73 -3.18 18.03
C GLN A 101 5.21 -1.91 18.69
N PHE A 102 3.91 -1.87 19.00
CA PHE A 102 3.31 -0.74 19.72
C PHE A 102 4.00 -0.48 21.07
N GLN A 103 4.29 -1.53 21.85
CA GLN A 103 5.04 -1.42 23.10
C GLN A 103 6.42 -0.77 22.88
N ALA A 104 7.16 -1.22 21.87
CA ALA A 104 8.48 -0.68 21.55
C ALA A 104 8.41 0.79 21.10
N GLN A 105 7.46 1.12 20.23
CA GLN A 105 7.22 2.48 19.75
C GLN A 105 6.77 3.42 20.89
N LEU A 106 5.86 2.94 21.76
CA LEU A 106 5.40 3.69 22.92
C LEU A 106 6.57 4.02 23.85
N LYS A 107 7.44 3.04 24.10
CA LYS A 107 8.66 3.27 24.89
C LYS A 107 9.57 4.33 24.24
N THR A 108 9.71 4.31 22.90
CA THR A 108 10.53 5.31 22.18
C THR A 108 9.93 6.70 22.29
N VAL A 109 8.61 6.83 22.11
CA VAL A 109 7.90 8.12 22.14
C VAL A 109 7.83 8.71 23.57
N SER A 110 7.64 7.85 24.58
CA SER A 110 7.22 8.29 25.92
C SER A 110 8.17 7.93 27.05
N GLY A 111 9.09 6.99 26.83
CA GLY A 111 9.90 6.38 27.90
C GLY A 111 9.17 5.29 28.69
N LEU A 112 7.85 5.09 28.52
CA LEU A 112 7.06 4.09 29.23
C LEU A 112 7.17 2.70 28.58
N ALA A 113 7.64 1.72 29.36
CA ALA A 113 7.66 0.32 28.96
C ALA A 113 6.46 -0.42 29.59
N LEU A 114 5.29 -0.30 28.99
CA LEU A 114 4.06 -0.91 29.52
C LEU A 114 4.05 -2.42 29.27
N PRO A 115 3.61 -3.25 30.26
CA PRO A 115 3.51 -4.68 30.06
C PRO A 115 2.35 -5.05 29.12
N ILE A 116 2.59 -6.02 28.24
CA ILE A 116 1.54 -6.63 27.41
C ILE A 116 0.88 -7.76 28.23
N VAL A 117 -0.43 -7.73 28.35
CA VAL A 117 -1.25 -8.73 29.06
C VAL A 117 -2.25 -9.37 28.09
N SER A 118 -2.00 -10.61 27.71
CA SER A 118 -2.83 -11.38 26.77
C SER A 118 -3.73 -12.39 27.48
N ARG A 119 -4.28 -12.04 28.62
CA ARG A 119 -5.23 -12.85 29.40
C ARG A 119 -6.43 -11.98 29.74
N ALA A 120 -7.55 -12.65 30.03
CA ALA A 120 -8.75 -11.93 30.47
C ALA A 120 -8.42 -11.03 31.67
N ALA A 121 -8.61 -9.73 31.51
CA ALA A 121 -8.40 -8.72 32.54
C ALA A 121 -9.42 -7.60 32.37
N THR A 122 -9.93 -7.09 33.47
CA THR A 122 -10.76 -5.88 33.46
C THR A 122 -9.83 -4.68 33.26
N PRO A 123 -10.10 -3.79 32.28
CA PRO A 123 -9.34 -2.56 32.10
C PRO A 123 -9.46 -1.68 33.35
N ALA A 124 -8.35 -1.07 33.73
CA ALA A 124 -8.27 -0.02 34.72
C ALA A 124 -8.08 1.35 34.03
N ALA A 125 -8.24 2.43 34.78
CA ALA A 125 -7.95 3.75 34.24
C ALA A 125 -6.51 3.83 33.73
N GLY A 126 -6.32 4.36 32.53
CA GLY A 126 -5.03 4.46 31.86
C GLY A 126 -4.55 3.20 31.12
N ASP A 127 -5.30 2.10 31.13
CA ASP A 127 -4.97 0.93 30.30
C ASP A 127 -5.22 1.20 28.80
N ILE A 128 -4.54 0.44 27.96
CA ILE A 128 -4.71 0.49 26.49
C ILE A 128 -5.15 -0.90 26.03
N VAL A 129 -6.32 -0.99 25.42
CA VAL A 129 -6.92 -2.25 24.95
C VAL A 129 -6.83 -2.33 23.45
N LEU A 130 -6.28 -3.45 22.94
CA LEU A 130 -6.25 -3.80 21.52
C LEU A 130 -7.26 -4.92 21.27
N SER A 131 -8.17 -4.74 20.30
CA SER A 131 -9.24 -5.70 20.04
C SER A 131 -9.63 -5.80 18.56
N LEU A 132 -9.90 -7.03 18.09
CA LEU A 132 -10.49 -7.34 16.78
C LEU A 132 -12.01 -7.48 16.84
N ALA A 133 -12.64 -7.02 17.91
CA ALA A 133 -14.09 -7.03 18.08
C ALA A 133 -14.67 -5.61 17.90
N PRO A 134 -14.86 -5.13 16.66
CA PRO A 134 -15.50 -3.84 16.43
C PRO A 134 -16.95 -3.89 16.90
N CYS A 135 -17.45 -2.77 17.38
CA CYS A 135 -18.79 -2.68 17.92
C CYS A 135 -19.52 -1.40 17.50
N GLY A 136 -20.84 -1.36 17.74
CA GLY A 136 -21.68 -0.23 17.39
C GLY A 136 -21.98 -0.11 15.89
N ALA A 137 -22.71 0.94 15.51
CA ALA A 137 -23.12 1.20 14.13
C ALA A 137 -21.93 1.44 13.17
N SER A 138 -20.80 1.93 13.69
CA SER A 138 -19.58 2.18 12.94
C SER A 138 -18.87 0.91 12.47
N ALA A 139 -19.09 -0.24 13.13
CA ALA A 139 -18.40 -1.50 12.80
C ALA A 139 -18.56 -1.92 11.32
N ALA A 140 -19.73 -1.66 10.71
CA ALA A 140 -19.97 -2.00 9.32
C ALA A 140 -19.06 -1.24 8.34
N GLN A 141 -18.65 -0.02 8.68
CA GLN A 141 -17.90 0.90 7.81
C GLN A 141 -16.38 0.66 7.83
N LEU A 142 -15.84 -0.05 8.85
CA LEU A 142 -14.38 -0.08 9.09
C LEU A 142 -13.57 -0.77 8.00
N GLY A 143 -14.13 -1.77 7.27
CA GLY A 143 -13.32 -2.59 6.37
C GLY A 143 -12.16 -3.27 7.12
N GLU A 144 -11.09 -3.63 6.42
CA GLU A 144 -9.93 -4.33 7.01
C GLU A 144 -8.94 -3.37 7.68
N GLU A 145 -8.89 -2.12 7.24
CA GLU A 145 -7.90 -1.13 7.67
C GLU A 145 -8.47 -0.02 8.55
N GLY A 146 -9.79 0.17 8.53
CA GLY A 146 -10.45 1.14 9.39
C GLY A 146 -10.49 0.70 10.84
N TYR A 147 -10.61 1.67 11.74
CA TYR A 147 -10.60 1.46 13.18
C TYR A 147 -11.50 2.45 13.92
N SER A 148 -11.79 2.15 15.18
CA SER A 148 -12.34 3.10 16.14
C SER A 148 -11.39 3.29 17.33
N LEU A 149 -11.38 4.51 17.87
CA LEU A 149 -10.71 4.88 19.12
C LEU A 149 -11.78 5.34 20.11
N ASP A 150 -11.78 4.73 21.29
CA ASP A 150 -12.58 5.18 22.44
C ASP A 150 -11.60 5.57 23.56
N LEU A 151 -11.55 6.87 23.89
CA LEU A 151 -10.56 7.46 24.77
C LEU A 151 -11.27 8.12 25.96
N GLU A 152 -11.77 7.30 26.88
CA GLU A 152 -12.44 7.73 28.11
C GLU A 152 -11.55 7.49 29.33
N ASP A 153 -11.89 6.57 30.23
CA ASP A 153 -11.07 6.25 31.40
C ASP A 153 -9.87 5.34 31.03
N HIS A 154 -9.97 4.64 29.93
CA HIS A 154 -8.90 3.84 29.30
C HIS A 154 -9.04 3.96 27.79
N ALA A 155 -7.97 3.66 27.05
CA ALA A 155 -8.00 3.67 25.60
C ALA A 155 -8.45 2.31 25.05
N VAL A 156 -9.42 2.29 24.12
CA VAL A 156 -9.82 1.08 23.41
C VAL A 156 -9.66 1.27 21.91
N LEU A 157 -8.77 0.48 21.32
CA LEU A 157 -8.42 0.48 19.90
C LEU A 157 -9.06 -0.75 19.25
N ARG A 158 -10.10 -0.55 18.44
CA ARG A 158 -10.86 -1.64 17.81
C ARG A 158 -10.82 -1.56 16.29
N ALA A 159 -10.69 -2.72 15.64
CA ALA A 159 -10.80 -2.86 14.20
C ALA A 159 -11.30 -4.27 13.82
N LYS A 160 -11.61 -4.48 12.53
CA LYS A 160 -11.90 -5.83 12.01
C LYS A 160 -10.62 -6.62 11.73
N GLY A 161 -9.59 -5.95 11.22
CA GLY A 161 -8.31 -6.56 10.87
C GLY A 161 -7.16 -6.02 11.72
N ALA A 162 -6.06 -6.78 11.80
CA ALA A 162 -4.85 -6.37 12.51
C ALA A 162 -4.27 -5.05 11.96
N ALA A 163 -4.40 -4.81 10.65
CA ALA A 163 -3.99 -3.54 10.03
C ALA A 163 -4.72 -2.34 10.63
N GLY A 164 -6.03 -2.45 10.86
CA GLY A 164 -6.79 -1.37 11.49
C GLY A 164 -6.33 -1.11 12.93
N VAL A 165 -6.07 -2.18 13.72
CA VAL A 165 -5.52 -2.02 15.09
C VAL A 165 -4.13 -1.37 15.03
N PHE A 166 -3.28 -1.78 14.09
CA PHE A 166 -1.97 -1.14 13.88
C PHE A 166 -2.14 0.37 13.58
N TYR A 167 -3.00 0.77 12.65
CA TYR A 167 -3.22 2.19 12.35
C TYR A 167 -3.82 2.96 13.52
N ALA A 168 -4.65 2.32 14.35
CA ALA A 168 -5.14 2.92 15.59
C ALA A 168 -3.98 3.18 16.57
N THR A 169 -3.02 2.25 16.71
CA THR A 169 -1.83 2.46 17.55
C THR A 169 -0.97 3.61 17.04
N GLN A 170 -0.77 3.71 15.71
CA GLN A 170 -0.02 4.84 15.13
C GLN A 170 -0.72 6.18 15.44
N THR A 171 -2.05 6.23 15.37
CA THR A 171 -2.81 7.43 15.73
C THR A 171 -2.64 7.80 17.19
N LEU A 172 -2.74 6.84 18.12
CA LEU A 172 -2.54 7.10 19.56
C LEU A 172 -1.11 7.59 19.84
N LEU A 173 -0.08 6.98 19.21
CA LEU A 173 1.30 7.42 19.32
C LEU A 173 1.52 8.83 18.79
N GLN A 174 0.87 9.19 17.70
CA GLN A 174 0.92 10.55 17.16
C GLN A 174 0.24 11.55 18.12
N MET A 175 -0.91 11.20 18.71
CA MET A 175 -1.56 12.04 19.71
C MET A 175 -0.63 12.31 20.90
N LEU A 176 0.03 11.27 21.42
CA LEU A 176 1.02 11.39 22.50
C LEU A 176 2.22 12.26 22.11
N SER A 177 2.73 12.10 20.88
CA SER A 177 3.85 12.91 20.39
C SER A 177 3.49 14.37 20.23
N LEU A 178 2.25 14.69 19.88
CA LEU A 178 1.77 16.05 19.65
C LEU A 178 1.38 16.77 20.95
N ASP A 179 1.05 16.05 22.04
CA ASP A 179 0.74 16.66 23.35
C ASP A 179 2.01 17.28 23.99
N GLY A 180 3.22 16.97 23.49
CA GLY A 180 4.46 17.61 23.89
C GLY A 180 4.90 17.31 25.31
N ALA A 181 4.37 16.27 25.94
CA ALA A 181 4.77 15.85 27.27
C ALA A 181 6.24 15.41 27.24
N ALA A 182 7.10 16.09 28.02
CA ALA A 182 8.48 15.70 28.21
C ALA A 182 8.56 14.27 28.75
N ALA A 183 9.53 13.50 28.29
CA ALA A 183 9.79 12.15 28.76
C ALA A 183 9.80 12.11 30.29
N GLY A 184 8.93 11.27 30.90
CA GLY A 184 8.79 11.13 32.36
C GLY A 184 7.66 11.94 32.99
N ALA A 185 6.96 12.81 32.26
CA ALA A 185 5.71 13.42 32.72
C ALA A 185 4.50 12.49 32.44
N HIS A 186 3.37 12.74 33.10
CA HIS A 186 2.13 12.03 32.79
C HIS A 186 1.76 12.26 31.32
N LEU A 187 1.81 11.20 30.51
CA LEU A 187 1.36 11.25 29.13
C LEU A 187 -0.15 11.42 29.09
N ARG A 188 -0.62 12.29 28.23
CA ARG A 188 -2.05 12.61 28.13
C ARG A 188 -2.50 12.69 26.68
N VAL A 189 -3.73 12.28 26.46
CA VAL A 189 -4.43 12.51 25.19
C VAL A 189 -5.80 13.11 25.48
N ALA A 190 -6.33 13.87 24.55
CA ALA A 190 -7.70 14.37 24.61
C ALA A 190 -8.69 13.19 24.66
N ARG A 191 -9.65 13.22 25.61
CA ARG A 191 -10.76 12.26 25.62
C ARG A 191 -11.66 12.50 24.43
N GLY A 192 -12.25 11.42 23.91
CA GLY A 192 -13.19 11.45 22.81
C GLY A 192 -13.29 10.12 22.08
N PHE A 193 -14.14 10.10 21.07
CA PHE A 193 -14.39 8.94 20.23
C PHE A 193 -14.09 9.26 18.77
N ALA A 194 -13.41 8.36 18.09
CA ALA A 194 -13.12 8.49 16.67
C ALA A 194 -13.51 7.23 15.88
N VAL A 195 -13.95 7.44 14.64
CA VAL A 195 -14.03 6.42 13.59
C VAL A 195 -13.20 6.89 12.42
N ASP A 196 -12.29 6.06 11.96
CA ASP A 196 -11.35 6.42 10.91
C ASP A 196 -11.22 5.28 9.89
N VAL A 197 -11.36 5.62 8.62
CA VAL A 197 -11.31 4.66 7.51
C VAL A 197 -10.59 5.28 6.32
N PRO A 198 -9.80 4.48 5.57
CA PRO A 198 -9.10 4.99 4.42
C PRO A 198 -10.05 5.33 3.27
N ARG A 199 -9.71 6.40 2.54
CA ARG A 199 -10.36 6.80 1.30
C ARG A 199 -9.98 5.84 0.16
N TYR A 200 -8.69 5.51 0.04
CA TYR A 200 -8.17 4.62 -0.99
C TYR A 200 -7.70 3.30 -0.38
N ALA A 201 -8.02 2.21 -1.06
CA ALA A 201 -7.56 0.87 -0.70
C ALA A 201 -6.05 0.71 -0.94
N GLU A 202 -5.50 1.42 -1.92
CA GLU A 202 -4.08 1.44 -2.21
C GLU A 202 -3.50 2.84 -2.02
N ARG A 203 -2.41 2.91 -1.25
CA ARG A 203 -1.73 4.16 -0.90
C ARG A 203 -0.24 3.93 -1.04
N SER A 204 0.29 4.30 -2.21
CA SER A 204 1.53 3.76 -2.76
C SER A 204 2.64 4.80 -2.90
N ILE A 205 3.87 4.32 -2.70
CA ILE A 205 5.10 4.96 -3.18
C ILE A 205 5.82 3.96 -4.08
N MET A 206 6.31 4.43 -5.23
CA MET A 206 7.13 3.63 -6.13
C MET A 206 8.58 4.10 -6.13
N PHE A 207 9.51 3.15 -6.15
CA PHE A 207 10.92 3.38 -6.39
C PHE A 207 11.40 2.61 -7.62
N ASP A 208 12.00 3.32 -8.55
CA ASP A 208 12.78 2.74 -9.64
C ASP A 208 14.14 2.28 -9.11
N VAL A 209 14.16 1.07 -8.57
CA VAL A 209 15.39 0.41 -8.12
C VAL A 209 16.12 -0.27 -9.27
N GLY A 210 15.44 -0.48 -10.40
CA GLY A 210 16.01 -1.02 -11.63
C GLY A 210 17.13 -0.13 -12.12
N ARG A 211 16.85 1.15 -12.40
CA ARG A 211 17.87 2.10 -12.87
C ARG A 211 18.85 2.50 -11.77
N LYS A 212 18.40 2.60 -10.51
CA LYS A 212 19.26 2.96 -9.39
C LYS A 212 18.98 2.12 -8.17
N TYR A 213 19.93 1.25 -7.81
CA TYR A 213 19.81 0.40 -6.63
C TYR A 213 19.62 1.22 -5.35
N ALA A 214 18.62 0.88 -4.57
CA ALA A 214 18.40 1.35 -3.21
C ALA A 214 18.84 0.28 -2.21
N SER A 215 19.54 0.66 -1.14
CA SER A 215 19.95 -0.31 -0.13
C SER A 215 18.75 -0.90 0.62
N VAL A 216 18.91 -2.12 1.10
CA VAL A 216 17.90 -2.79 1.96
C VAL A 216 17.55 -1.91 3.16
N ASP A 217 18.53 -1.25 3.77
CA ASP A 217 18.31 -0.37 4.93
C ASP A 217 17.54 0.91 4.58
N PHE A 218 17.70 1.43 3.36
CA PHE A 218 16.90 2.54 2.86
C PHE A 218 15.44 2.12 2.66
N LEU A 219 15.20 1.02 1.96
CA LEU A 219 13.85 0.50 1.75
C LEU A 219 13.18 0.13 3.09
N ALA A 220 13.92 -0.47 4.01
CA ALA A 220 13.43 -0.78 5.35
C ALA A 220 13.02 0.47 6.15
N ALA A 221 13.78 1.57 6.02
CA ALA A 221 13.42 2.84 6.64
C ALA A 221 12.13 3.42 6.02
N TYR A 222 11.99 3.32 4.68
CA TYR A 222 10.77 3.78 4.00
C TYR A 222 9.55 2.94 4.35
N LEU A 223 9.66 1.62 4.48
CA LEU A 223 8.55 0.77 4.95
C LEU A 223 8.00 1.22 6.31
N ARG A 224 8.89 1.58 7.25
CA ARG A 224 8.52 2.12 8.56
C ARG A 224 7.87 3.50 8.46
N PHE A 225 8.48 4.39 7.68
CA PHE A 225 7.99 5.75 7.43
C PHE A 225 6.59 5.74 6.79
N MET A 226 6.39 4.84 5.83
CA MET A 226 5.09 4.62 5.19
C MET A 226 4.02 4.17 6.18
N GLY A 227 4.31 3.17 7.01
CA GLY A 227 3.38 2.68 8.03
C GLY A 227 2.97 3.77 9.03
N TRP A 228 3.91 4.65 9.42
CA TRP A 228 3.65 5.79 10.32
C TRP A 228 2.60 6.76 9.76
N TYR A 229 2.61 6.99 8.46
CA TYR A 229 1.65 7.85 7.76
C TYR A 229 0.56 7.07 7.02
N LYS A 230 0.34 5.80 7.38
CA LYS A 230 -0.73 4.94 6.88
C LYS A 230 -0.69 4.70 5.36
N LEU A 231 0.48 4.78 4.73
CA LEU A 231 0.70 4.26 3.38
C LEU A 231 0.89 2.75 3.45
N ASN A 232 0.35 1.99 2.48
CA ASN A 232 0.27 0.53 2.56
C ASN A 232 0.86 -0.23 1.36
N THR A 233 1.47 0.46 0.41
CA THR A 233 2.02 -0.20 -0.78
C THR A 233 3.35 0.42 -1.17
N LEU A 234 4.41 -0.39 -1.14
CA LEU A 234 5.71 -0.08 -1.73
C LEU A 234 5.80 -0.78 -3.08
N HIS A 235 5.78 -0.01 -4.17
CA HIS A 235 5.96 -0.54 -5.51
C HIS A 235 7.45 -0.46 -5.88
N LEU A 236 8.05 -1.59 -6.31
CA LEU A 236 9.44 -1.66 -6.71
C LEU A 236 9.56 -2.01 -8.19
N HIS A 237 9.98 -1.04 -9.00
CA HIS A 237 10.34 -1.22 -10.40
C HIS A 237 11.72 -1.85 -10.47
N LEU A 238 11.76 -3.20 -10.71
CA LEU A 238 12.94 -4.03 -10.43
C LEU A 238 13.88 -4.19 -11.62
N ASN A 239 13.45 -3.82 -12.83
CA ASN A 239 14.29 -3.93 -14.02
C ASN A 239 14.14 -2.72 -14.93
N ASP A 240 15.26 -2.29 -15.48
CA ASP A 240 15.29 -1.26 -16.53
C ASP A 240 16.70 -1.13 -17.12
N GLN A 241 16.82 -0.19 -18.09
CA GLN A 241 18.10 0.28 -18.62
C GLN A 241 18.50 1.56 -17.91
N ALA A 242 19.74 1.65 -17.48
CA ALA A 242 20.28 2.82 -16.82
C ALA A 242 21.52 3.38 -17.52
N LYS A 243 21.79 4.65 -17.28
CA LYS A 243 23.07 5.25 -17.66
C LYS A 243 24.18 4.72 -16.75
N ALA A 244 25.30 4.34 -17.37
CA ALA A 244 26.53 4.07 -16.65
C ALA A 244 27.14 5.36 -16.09
N LYS A 245 28.16 5.25 -15.22
CA LYS A 245 28.83 6.42 -14.62
C LYS A 245 29.42 7.42 -15.65
N ASP A 246 29.78 6.94 -16.82
CA ASP A 246 30.27 7.75 -17.94
C ASP A 246 29.15 8.44 -18.75
N GLY A 247 27.88 8.24 -18.35
CA GLY A 247 26.71 8.80 -19.03
C GLY A 247 26.23 7.99 -20.23
N SER A 248 26.90 6.91 -20.60
CA SER A 248 26.44 6.00 -21.65
C SER A 248 25.25 5.15 -21.21
N TRP A 249 24.35 4.81 -22.14
CA TRP A 249 23.31 3.82 -21.91
C TRP A 249 23.91 2.41 -21.95
N GLY A 250 24.13 1.78 -20.81
CA GLY A 250 24.82 0.49 -20.79
C GLY A 250 24.44 -0.44 -19.65
N LEU A 251 23.96 0.07 -18.52
CA LEU A 251 23.54 -0.76 -17.42
C LEU A 251 22.14 -1.34 -17.73
N ARG A 252 22.05 -2.63 -17.84
CA ARG A 252 20.81 -3.41 -17.97
C ARG A 252 20.62 -4.14 -16.67
N ALA A 253 19.67 -3.67 -15.87
CA ALA A 253 19.54 -4.13 -14.51
C ALA A 253 18.25 -4.93 -14.31
N PHE A 254 18.40 -6.05 -13.62
CA PHE A 254 17.35 -6.78 -12.94
C PHE A 254 17.83 -7.01 -11.51
N ARG A 255 17.06 -6.57 -10.51
CA ARG A 255 17.58 -6.41 -9.15
C ARG A 255 17.38 -7.60 -8.23
N LEU A 256 16.78 -8.71 -8.69
CA LEU A 256 16.69 -9.93 -7.91
C LEU A 256 17.76 -10.95 -8.37
N LYS A 257 18.36 -11.66 -7.42
CA LYS A 257 19.37 -12.67 -7.70
C LYS A 257 18.88 -14.06 -7.34
N SER A 258 18.68 -14.92 -8.35
CA SER A 258 18.46 -16.34 -8.15
C SER A 258 19.80 -17.08 -7.97
N ASP A 259 19.78 -18.15 -7.19
CA ASP A 259 20.91 -19.10 -7.08
C ASP A 259 20.93 -20.14 -8.21
N LYS A 260 19.90 -20.16 -9.07
CA LYS A 260 19.83 -21.07 -10.22
C LYS A 260 20.68 -20.56 -11.38
N PRO A 261 21.55 -21.42 -11.96
CA PRO A 261 22.46 -21.03 -13.03
C PRO A 261 21.78 -20.43 -14.27
N GLU A 262 20.58 -20.89 -14.62
CA GLU A 262 19.82 -20.40 -15.79
C GLU A 262 19.44 -18.92 -15.70
N PHE A 263 19.40 -18.33 -14.49
CA PHE A 263 19.11 -16.91 -14.27
C PHE A 263 20.37 -16.08 -13.98
N ALA A 264 21.56 -16.67 -14.00
CA ALA A 264 22.81 -15.95 -13.71
C ALA A 264 23.03 -14.75 -14.65
N GLY A 265 22.56 -14.83 -15.91
CA GLY A 265 22.64 -13.75 -16.89
C GLY A 265 21.78 -12.51 -16.57
N LEU A 266 20.87 -12.59 -15.61
CA LEU A 266 20.06 -11.45 -15.16
C LEU A 266 20.80 -10.52 -14.17
N VAL A 267 21.89 -11.00 -13.56
CA VAL A 267 22.68 -10.18 -12.62
C VAL A 267 23.31 -9.00 -13.36
N PRO A 268 23.01 -7.75 -12.95
CA PRO A 268 23.54 -6.58 -13.63
C PRO A 268 25.05 -6.42 -13.45
N ALA A 269 25.67 -5.67 -14.36
CA ALA A 269 27.14 -5.48 -14.38
C ALA A 269 27.66 -4.76 -13.11
N ASP A 270 26.83 -3.99 -12.42
CA ASP A 270 27.19 -3.34 -11.14
C ASP A 270 27.16 -4.30 -9.95
N GLY A 271 26.62 -5.50 -10.11
CA GLY A 271 26.51 -6.53 -9.08
C GLY A 271 25.55 -6.20 -7.94
N LEU A 272 24.80 -5.08 -8.02
CA LEU A 272 23.89 -4.64 -6.97
C LEU A 272 22.52 -5.30 -7.16
N VAL A 273 22.20 -6.24 -6.26
CA VAL A 273 20.99 -7.06 -6.31
C VAL A 273 20.44 -7.29 -4.91
N TYR A 274 19.19 -7.69 -4.82
CA TYR A 274 18.57 -8.24 -3.62
C TYR A 274 18.63 -9.76 -3.69
N THR A 275 19.19 -10.35 -2.65
CA THR A 275 19.17 -11.79 -2.41
C THR A 275 17.82 -12.23 -1.84
N ARG A 276 17.59 -13.54 -1.75
CA ARG A 276 16.39 -14.07 -1.06
C ARG A 276 16.30 -13.57 0.39
N ASP A 277 17.42 -13.58 1.12
CA ASP A 277 17.47 -13.14 2.52
C ASP A 277 17.18 -11.63 2.64
N ASP A 278 17.67 -10.82 1.71
CA ASP A 278 17.34 -9.38 1.65
C ASP A 278 15.85 -9.16 1.44
N TRP A 279 15.25 -9.92 0.52
CA TRP A 279 13.82 -9.82 0.23
C TRP A 279 12.96 -10.27 1.43
N ASP A 280 13.30 -11.40 2.06
CA ASP A 280 12.60 -11.90 3.24
C ASP A 280 12.70 -10.93 4.43
N LYS A 281 13.84 -10.24 4.59
CA LYS A 281 14.01 -9.15 5.55
C LYS A 281 13.05 -7.98 5.26
N LEU A 282 12.98 -7.54 4.00
CA LEU A 282 12.07 -6.46 3.60
C LEU A 282 10.60 -6.86 3.80
N GLU A 283 10.19 -8.06 3.38
CA GLU A 283 8.83 -8.57 3.56
C GLU A 283 8.43 -8.70 5.04
N THR A 284 9.39 -9.03 5.90
CA THR A 284 9.15 -9.10 7.36
C THR A 284 8.88 -7.72 7.94
N ILE A 285 9.68 -6.72 7.56
CA ILE A 285 9.49 -5.34 8.00
C ILE A 285 8.19 -4.77 7.41
N ALA A 286 7.91 -5.04 6.15
CA ALA A 286 6.70 -4.62 5.46
C ALA A 286 5.44 -5.14 6.17
N ALA A 287 5.42 -6.44 6.49
CA ALA A 287 4.31 -7.07 7.21
C ALA A 287 4.09 -6.45 8.59
N ALA A 288 5.16 -6.18 9.36
CA ALA A 288 5.08 -5.55 10.67
C ALA A 288 4.50 -4.12 10.62
N HIS A 289 4.64 -3.42 9.49
CA HIS A 289 4.14 -2.05 9.29
C HIS A 289 2.90 -2.01 8.39
N HIS A 290 2.30 -3.16 8.09
CA HIS A 290 1.13 -3.30 7.22
C HIS A 290 1.31 -2.64 5.84
N VAL A 291 2.53 -2.71 5.31
CA VAL A 291 2.89 -2.32 3.94
C VAL A 291 3.10 -3.60 3.13
N ARG A 292 2.52 -3.68 1.94
CA ARG A 292 2.82 -4.75 0.97
C ARG A 292 3.88 -4.26 0.00
N ILE A 293 4.75 -5.16 -0.47
CA ILE A 293 5.69 -4.87 -1.54
C ILE A 293 5.11 -5.41 -2.83
N VAL A 294 4.82 -4.54 -3.81
CA VAL A 294 4.39 -4.91 -5.15
C VAL A 294 5.62 -4.94 -6.05
N PRO A 295 6.09 -6.13 -6.47
CA PRO A 295 7.21 -6.23 -7.39
C PRO A 295 6.74 -5.97 -8.82
N GLU A 296 7.54 -5.22 -9.58
CA GLU A 296 7.35 -5.00 -11.00
C GLU A 296 8.47 -5.64 -11.81
N PHE A 297 8.09 -6.46 -12.80
CA PHE A 297 8.96 -6.89 -13.89
C PHE A 297 8.40 -6.29 -15.16
N ASP A 298 9.00 -5.18 -15.57
CA ASP A 298 8.51 -4.45 -16.73
C ASP A 298 8.90 -5.13 -18.03
N THR A 299 7.88 -5.44 -18.81
CA THR A 299 7.97 -6.08 -20.12
C THR A 299 6.77 -5.67 -21.01
N PRO A 300 6.90 -5.68 -22.34
CA PRO A 300 8.07 -6.02 -23.14
C PRO A 300 9.08 -4.89 -23.34
N GLY A 301 8.71 -3.63 -23.03
CA GLY A 301 9.61 -2.48 -22.90
C GLY A 301 10.48 -2.60 -21.64
N HIS A 302 11.43 -1.68 -21.44
CA HIS A 302 12.27 -1.62 -20.23
C HIS A 302 12.95 -2.95 -19.84
N ALA A 303 12.98 -3.92 -20.76
CA ALA A 303 13.35 -5.31 -20.56
C ALA A 303 14.80 -5.63 -20.98
N GLY A 304 15.69 -4.62 -20.95
CA GLY A 304 17.07 -4.77 -21.41
C GLY A 304 17.87 -5.86 -20.70
N ALA A 305 17.59 -6.12 -19.42
CA ALA A 305 18.22 -7.22 -18.69
C ALA A 305 17.77 -8.59 -19.23
N PHE A 306 16.50 -8.75 -19.57
CA PHE A 306 15.96 -9.98 -20.17
C PHE A 306 16.54 -10.21 -21.57
N ALA A 307 16.61 -9.14 -22.39
CA ALA A 307 17.21 -9.20 -23.72
C ALA A 307 18.72 -9.54 -23.69
N ALA A 308 19.44 -9.07 -22.68
CA ALA A 308 20.85 -9.37 -22.48
C ALA A 308 21.08 -10.81 -22.01
N ALA A 309 20.26 -11.30 -21.08
CA ALA A 309 20.34 -12.66 -20.55
C ALA A 309 19.92 -13.71 -21.60
N ASN A 310 19.00 -13.36 -22.50
CA ASN A 310 18.54 -14.22 -23.57
C ASN A 310 18.42 -13.44 -24.91
N PRO A 311 19.52 -13.28 -25.68
CA PRO A 311 19.50 -12.50 -26.92
C PRO A 311 18.52 -13.01 -27.99
N ALA A 312 18.06 -14.27 -27.91
CA ALA A 312 17.13 -14.83 -28.89
C ALA A 312 15.73 -14.16 -28.81
N ILE A 313 15.36 -13.59 -27.65
CA ILE A 313 14.09 -12.89 -27.44
C ILE A 313 14.18 -11.38 -27.68
N ALA A 314 15.38 -10.83 -27.86
CA ALA A 314 15.56 -9.39 -28.07
C ALA A 314 14.84 -8.92 -29.34
N TYR A 315 14.25 -7.71 -29.26
CA TYR A 315 13.71 -7.03 -30.44
C TYR A 315 14.82 -6.29 -31.18
N VAL A 316 14.95 -6.55 -32.48
CA VAL A 316 16.07 -6.05 -33.30
C VAL A 316 15.88 -4.61 -33.76
N GLY A 317 14.62 -4.11 -33.80
CA GLY A 317 14.27 -2.77 -34.27
C GLY A 317 14.29 -1.68 -33.19
N ASP A 318 14.82 -1.98 -32.01
CA ASP A 318 14.76 -1.10 -30.83
C ASP A 318 15.77 0.05 -30.88
N THR A 319 15.39 1.21 -30.31
CA THR A 319 16.27 2.38 -30.21
C THR A 319 16.14 3.00 -28.81
N PRO A 320 17.16 2.87 -27.93
CA PRO A 320 18.44 2.19 -28.16
C PRO A 320 18.31 0.67 -28.25
N PRO A 321 19.20 -0.01 -28.99
CA PRO A 321 19.12 -1.46 -29.18
C PRO A 321 19.12 -2.24 -27.86
N GLY A 322 18.19 -3.20 -27.73
CA GLY A 322 18.16 -4.16 -26.63
C GLY A 322 17.44 -3.67 -25.37
N GLY A 323 16.56 -2.67 -25.47
CA GLY A 323 15.65 -2.27 -24.38
C GLY A 323 14.35 -3.06 -24.35
N THR A 324 13.94 -3.59 -25.50
CA THR A 324 12.68 -4.30 -25.70
C THR A 324 12.91 -5.77 -26.01
N ILE A 325 12.07 -6.64 -25.48
CA ILE A 325 11.95 -8.04 -25.91
C ILE A 325 10.79 -8.18 -26.91
N ASP A 326 10.92 -9.10 -27.85
CA ASP A 326 9.97 -9.25 -28.94
C ASP A 326 8.71 -10.04 -28.51
N PRO A 327 7.55 -9.39 -28.26
CA PRO A 327 6.35 -10.04 -27.78
C PRO A 327 5.70 -10.96 -28.83
N THR A 328 6.15 -10.94 -30.08
CA THR A 328 5.63 -11.80 -31.16
C THR A 328 6.24 -13.19 -31.15
N LYS A 329 7.34 -13.37 -30.43
CA LYS A 329 8.03 -14.68 -30.32
C LYS A 329 7.46 -15.50 -29.14
N PRO A 330 7.00 -16.74 -29.36
CA PRO A 330 6.58 -17.61 -28.26
C PRO A 330 7.65 -17.83 -27.19
N ALA A 331 8.93 -17.84 -27.57
CA ALA A 331 10.06 -17.99 -26.66
C ALA A 331 10.16 -16.82 -25.66
N THR A 332 9.71 -15.62 -26.02
CA THR A 332 9.67 -14.45 -25.14
C THR A 332 8.75 -14.68 -23.96
N LEU A 333 7.50 -15.08 -24.22
CA LEU A 333 6.54 -15.37 -23.16
C LEU A 333 7.06 -16.49 -22.25
N GLN A 334 7.53 -17.60 -22.82
CA GLN A 334 8.06 -18.73 -22.05
C GLN A 334 9.23 -18.33 -21.13
N TYR A 335 10.14 -17.49 -21.63
CA TYR A 335 11.26 -17.01 -20.81
C TYR A 335 10.78 -16.11 -19.66
N VAL A 336 9.91 -15.14 -19.93
CA VAL A 336 9.38 -14.23 -18.90
C VAL A 336 8.56 -15.01 -17.87
N GLU A 337 7.73 -15.96 -18.30
CA GLU A 337 7.01 -16.86 -17.40
C GLU A 337 7.96 -17.69 -16.51
N SER A 338 9.12 -18.11 -17.04
CA SER A 338 10.13 -18.83 -16.24
C SER A 338 10.77 -17.93 -15.18
N VAL A 339 11.05 -16.66 -15.51
CA VAL A 339 11.58 -15.68 -14.55
C VAL A 339 10.55 -15.39 -13.47
N PHE A 340 9.30 -15.11 -13.82
CA PHE A 340 8.25 -14.96 -12.81
C PHE A 340 8.11 -16.23 -11.96
N GLY A 341 8.12 -17.41 -12.57
CA GLY A 341 8.04 -18.69 -11.87
C GLY A 341 9.12 -18.87 -10.80
N GLU A 342 10.32 -18.36 -11.06
CA GLU A 342 11.44 -18.37 -10.12
C GLU A 342 11.18 -17.47 -8.91
N PHE A 343 10.73 -16.23 -9.14
CA PHE A 343 10.66 -15.22 -8.09
C PHE A 343 9.29 -15.10 -7.41
N LEU A 344 8.19 -15.58 -7.99
CA LEU A 344 6.86 -15.54 -7.36
C LEU A 344 6.82 -16.12 -5.94
N PRO A 345 7.58 -17.19 -5.58
CA PRO A 345 7.61 -17.70 -4.20
C PRO A 345 8.27 -16.75 -3.18
N TRP A 346 8.96 -15.69 -3.64
CA TRP A 346 9.56 -14.69 -2.77
C TRP A 346 8.52 -13.68 -2.29
N PHE A 347 7.50 -13.41 -3.09
CA PHE A 347 6.57 -12.30 -2.93
C PHE A 347 5.36 -12.69 -2.07
N ARG A 348 5.16 -11.98 -0.97
CA ARG A 348 3.96 -12.12 -0.14
C ARG A 348 2.76 -11.38 -0.71
N SER A 349 2.98 -10.35 -1.52
CA SER A 349 1.91 -9.63 -2.20
C SER A 349 1.11 -10.56 -3.12
N SER A 350 -0.22 -10.46 -3.06
CA SER A 350 -1.10 -11.08 -4.05
C SER A 350 -1.12 -10.34 -5.39
N THR A 351 -0.54 -9.13 -5.47
CA THR A 351 -0.46 -8.31 -6.68
C THR A 351 0.97 -8.30 -7.18
N VAL A 352 1.14 -8.41 -8.49
CA VAL A 352 2.40 -8.18 -9.21
C VAL A 352 2.14 -7.21 -10.35
N HIS A 353 3.12 -6.36 -10.65
CA HIS A 353 3.07 -5.40 -11.74
C HIS A 353 3.90 -5.93 -12.93
N ILE A 354 3.38 -5.80 -14.15
CA ILE A 354 3.99 -6.37 -15.37
C ILE A 354 4.55 -5.32 -16.33
N GLY A 355 4.53 -4.04 -15.92
CA GLY A 355 4.94 -2.93 -16.77
C GLY A 355 3.98 -2.65 -17.91
N GLY A 356 4.47 -2.72 -19.13
CA GLY A 356 3.66 -2.64 -20.35
C GLY A 356 3.66 -1.28 -21.03
N ASP A 357 4.40 -0.31 -20.50
CA ASP A 357 4.49 1.05 -21.03
C ASP A 357 5.63 1.20 -22.07
N GLU A 358 5.60 2.34 -22.74
CA GLU A 358 6.62 2.89 -23.64
C GLU A 358 7.16 1.95 -24.73
N VAL A 359 6.41 0.92 -25.11
CA VAL A 359 6.79 0.07 -26.23
C VAL A 359 6.53 0.78 -27.54
N ASN A 360 7.56 0.88 -28.36
CA ASN A 360 7.45 1.48 -29.69
C ASN A 360 6.66 0.55 -30.64
N VAL A 361 5.33 0.60 -30.54
CA VAL A 361 4.42 -0.13 -31.41
C VAL A 361 4.38 0.47 -32.80
N ASN A 362 4.11 -0.36 -33.82
CA ASN A 362 4.09 0.02 -35.23
C ASN A 362 5.49 0.34 -35.81
N SER A 363 6.56 -0.04 -35.11
CA SER A 363 7.90 -0.14 -35.66
C SER A 363 8.26 -1.62 -35.88
N GLY A 364 8.41 -2.03 -37.13
CA GLY A 364 8.73 -3.42 -37.48
C GLY A 364 7.64 -4.43 -37.15
N SER A 365 7.95 -5.49 -36.37
CA SER A 365 7.03 -6.62 -36.07
C SER A 365 6.07 -6.35 -34.90
N ILE A 366 6.37 -5.37 -34.03
CA ILE A 366 5.55 -5.11 -32.86
C ILE A 366 4.35 -4.23 -33.24
N THR A 367 3.17 -4.71 -32.95
CA THR A 367 1.91 -3.98 -33.08
C THR A 367 1.24 -3.86 -31.73
N THR A 368 0.34 -2.89 -31.56
CA THR A 368 -0.52 -2.82 -30.36
C THR A 368 -1.22 -4.15 -30.09
N ALA A 369 -1.69 -4.83 -31.16
CA ALA A 369 -2.35 -6.11 -31.01
C ALA A 369 -1.44 -7.20 -30.45
N SER A 370 -0.22 -7.35 -30.98
CA SER A 370 0.72 -8.36 -30.48
C SER A 370 1.19 -8.07 -29.07
N GLN A 371 1.35 -6.80 -28.71
CA GLN A 371 1.67 -6.41 -27.34
C GLN A 371 0.55 -6.75 -26.37
N VAL A 372 -0.71 -6.40 -26.68
CA VAL A 372 -1.87 -6.72 -25.83
C VAL A 372 -2.07 -8.24 -25.73
N ASP A 373 -1.87 -8.98 -26.80
CA ASP A 373 -1.95 -10.44 -26.76
C ASP A 373 -0.88 -11.05 -25.83
N TYR A 374 0.33 -10.51 -25.84
CA TYR A 374 1.41 -10.89 -24.91
C TYR A 374 1.04 -10.57 -23.46
N LEU A 375 0.63 -9.33 -23.17
CA LEU A 375 0.24 -8.90 -21.81
C LEU A 375 -0.91 -9.75 -21.26
N ASN A 376 -1.92 -10.03 -22.08
CA ASN A 376 -3.04 -10.89 -21.69
C ASN A 376 -2.59 -12.34 -21.42
N GLN A 377 -1.62 -12.87 -22.17
CA GLN A 377 -1.09 -14.23 -21.95
C GLN A 377 -0.29 -14.29 -20.65
N LEU A 378 0.61 -13.32 -20.43
CA LEU A 378 1.37 -13.20 -19.18
C LEU A 378 0.42 -13.02 -17.99
N GLY A 379 -0.61 -12.19 -18.13
CA GLY A 379 -1.63 -12.01 -17.10
C GLY A 379 -2.34 -13.32 -16.74
N ARG A 380 -2.77 -14.11 -17.72
CA ARG A 380 -3.38 -15.44 -17.46
C ARG A 380 -2.45 -16.39 -16.72
N PHE A 381 -1.16 -16.39 -17.08
CA PHE A 381 -0.15 -17.17 -16.38
C PHE A 381 -0.06 -16.78 -14.89
N LEU A 382 -0.02 -15.48 -14.58
CA LEU A 382 0.05 -14.97 -13.21
C LEU A 382 -1.23 -15.24 -12.43
N GLN A 383 -2.39 -15.04 -13.05
CA GLN A 383 -3.70 -15.35 -12.45
C GLN A 383 -3.87 -16.84 -12.13
N SER A 384 -3.33 -17.73 -12.98
CA SER A 384 -3.32 -19.17 -12.71
C SER A 384 -2.49 -19.53 -11.45
N ARG A 385 -1.66 -18.60 -10.99
CA ARG A 385 -0.87 -18.68 -9.75
C ARG A 385 -1.42 -17.80 -8.64
N HIS A 386 -2.71 -17.45 -8.74
CA HIS A 386 -3.44 -16.64 -7.78
C HIS A 386 -2.85 -15.24 -7.57
N ARG A 387 -2.23 -14.64 -8.60
CA ARG A 387 -1.77 -13.25 -8.58
C ARG A 387 -2.74 -12.34 -9.28
N ARG A 388 -3.01 -11.20 -8.69
CA ARG A 388 -3.64 -10.04 -9.35
C ARG A 388 -2.58 -9.35 -10.19
N VAL A 389 -2.99 -8.83 -11.34
CA VAL A 389 -2.09 -8.19 -12.28
C VAL A 389 -2.35 -6.68 -12.29
N GLU A 390 -1.29 -5.92 -12.13
CA GLU A 390 -1.27 -4.48 -12.29
C GLU A 390 -0.33 -4.10 -13.44
N MET A 391 -0.63 -3.02 -14.16
CA MET A 391 0.18 -2.56 -15.27
C MET A 391 0.00 -1.07 -15.54
N TRP A 392 0.95 -0.46 -16.24
CA TRP A 392 0.84 0.91 -16.71
C TRP A 392 -0.26 1.05 -17.76
N GLY A 393 -1.09 2.08 -17.63
CA GLY A 393 -2.20 2.33 -18.52
C GLY A 393 -1.75 2.99 -19.83
N ASP A 394 -2.27 2.49 -20.96
CA ASP A 394 -2.17 3.10 -22.27
C ASP A 394 -3.51 2.86 -23.02
N ALA A 395 -4.13 3.95 -23.47
CA ALA A 395 -5.43 3.88 -24.16
C ALA A 395 -5.41 3.06 -25.45
N SER A 396 -4.25 2.94 -26.07
CA SER A 396 -4.09 2.14 -27.29
C SER A 396 -4.39 0.65 -27.05
N TYR A 397 -4.32 0.17 -25.80
CA TYR A 397 -4.62 -1.22 -25.43
C TYR A 397 -6.12 -1.53 -25.38
N LEU A 398 -6.96 -0.50 -25.32
CA LEU A 398 -8.40 -0.67 -25.41
C LEU A 398 -8.85 -1.04 -26.84
N PRO A 399 -9.84 -1.89 -27.03
CA PRO A 399 -10.68 -2.58 -26.03
C PRO A 399 -10.22 -4.01 -25.71
N ARG A 400 -9.02 -4.43 -26.13
CA ARG A 400 -8.58 -5.84 -26.15
C ARG A 400 -7.96 -6.32 -24.83
N LEU A 401 -7.56 -5.40 -23.95
CA LEU A 401 -6.91 -5.72 -22.69
C LEU A 401 -7.89 -6.41 -21.72
N ASP A 402 -7.38 -7.39 -20.97
CA ASP A 402 -8.14 -8.13 -19.96
C ASP A 402 -8.68 -7.20 -18.87
N LYS A 403 -10.00 -7.30 -18.60
CA LYS A 403 -10.70 -6.41 -17.67
C LYS A 403 -10.38 -6.66 -16.19
N SER A 404 -9.77 -7.76 -15.88
CA SER A 404 -9.34 -8.07 -14.51
C SER A 404 -8.03 -7.38 -14.10
N PHE A 405 -7.32 -6.74 -15.03
CA PHE A 405 -6.12 -6.00 -14.73
C PHE A 405 -6.44 -4.70 -13.99
N ILE A 406 -5.57 -4.35 -13.05
CA ILE A 406 -5.57 -3.05 -12.38
C ILE A 406 -4.71 -2.11 -13.22
N ILE A 407 -5.28 -0.97 -13.58
CA ILE A 407 -4.58 0.00 -14.44
C ILE A 407 -3.95 1.08 -13.58
N GLN A 408 -2.64 1.19 -13.61
CA GLN A 408 -1.92 2.31 -13.05
C GLN A 408 -1.88 3.43 -14.08
N ARG A 409 -2.72 4.44 -13.87
CA ARG A 409 -2.87 5.55 -14.81
C ARG A 409 -1.79 6.60 -14.58
N TRP A 410 -0.86 6.73 -15.54
CA TRP A 410 0.26 7.65 -15.44
C TRP A 410 0.17 8.83 -16.43
N ILE A 411 -0.53 8.65 -17.56
CA ILE A 411 -0.72 9.68 -18.57
C ILE A 411 -1.97 10.49 -18.23
N ASN A 412 -1.83 11.80 -18.09
CA ASN A 412 -2.93 12.75 -17.88
C ASN A 412 -2.94 13.91 -18.90
N TRP A 413 -2.26 13.72 -20.04
CA TRP A 413 -2.16 14.68 -21.13
C TRP A 413 -2.60 14.09 -22.45
N GLY A 414 -2.76 14.95 -23.48
CA GLY A 414 -3.21 14.52 -24.80
C GLY A 414 -4.59 13.87 -24.78
N SER A 415 -4.81 12.89 -25.63
CA SER A 415 -6.05 12.12 -25.72
C SER A 415 -6.32 11.27 -24.47
N GLU A 416 -5.27 10.87 -23.75
CA GLU A 416 -5.35 10.07 -22.53
C GLU A 416 -6.03 10.82 -21.37
N ALA A 417 -5.90 12.15 -21.31
CA ALA A 417 -6.46 12.97 -20.25
C ALA A 417 -7.98 12.81 -20.09
N SER A 418 -8.69 12.46 -21.17
CA SER A 418 -10.15 12.30 -21.19
C SER A 418 -10.63 10.89 -20.85
N ILE A 419 -9.72 9.91 -20.69
CA ILE A 419 -10.10 8.52 -20.44
C ILE A 419 -10.48 8.32 -18.99
N ASN A 420 -11.69 7.84 -18.76
CA ASN A 420 -12.11 7.30 -17.49
C ASN A 420 -11.99 5.76 -17.55
N TRP A 421 -11.01 5.22 -16.86
CA TRP A 421 -10.72 3.79 -16.84
C TRP A 421 -11.84 2.98 -16.17
N ALA A 422 -12.52 3.55 -15.17
CA ALA A 422 -13.67 2.90 -14.54
C ALA A 422 -14.84 2.72 -15.51
N ASP A 423 -15.12 3.72 -16.36
CA ASP A 423 -16.15 3.62 -17.41
C ASP A 423 -15.79 2.57 -18.48
N LYS A 424 -14.51 2.23 -18.59
CA LYS A 424 -14.01 1.15 -19.46
C LYS A 424 -14.03 -0.20 -18.76
N GLY A 425 -14.48 -0.27 -17.50
CA GLY A 425 -14.61 -1.51 -16.72
C GLY A 425 -13.33 -1.98 -16.03
N TYR A 426 -12.39 -1.08 -15.79
CA TYR A 426 -11.16 -1.38 -15.06
C TYR A 426 -11.17 -0.80 -13.65
N GLN A 427 -10.57 -1.52 -12.71
CA GLN A 427 -10.04 -0.91 -11.49
C GLN A 427 -8.79 -0.13 -11.85
N TRP A 428 -8.59 1.04 -11.25
CA TRP A 428 -7.45 1.88 -11.60
C TRP A 428 -6.87 2.63 -10.39
N THR A 429 -5.57 2.91 -10.46
CA THR A 429 -4.80 3.70 -9.48
C THR A 429 -4.32 4.98 -10.14
N GLU A 430 -4.46 6.12 -9.46
CA GLU A 430 -3.94 7.41 -9.92
C GLU A 430 -2.43 7.49 -9.67
N SER A 431 -1.64 7.65 -10.72
CA SER A 431 -0.18 7.76 -10.66
C SER A 431 0.32 8.72 -11.75
N TYR A 432 -0.25 9.92 -11.83
CA TYR A 432 0.07 10.86 -12.89
C TYR A 432 1.52 11.35 -12.83
N GLY A 433 2.06 11.70 -14.00
CA GLY A 433 3.38 12.32 -14.12
C GLY A 433 3.57 13.59 -13.28
N ASP A 434 2.48 14.31 -12.95
CA ASP A 434 2.50 15.43 -12.01
C ASP A 434 3.02 15.03 -10.61
N TRP A 435 2.94 13.75 -10.27
CA TRP A 435 3.37 13.16 -8.99
C TRP A 435 4.63 12.29 -9.11
N TYR A 436 5.37 12.48 -10.21
CA TYR A 436 6.66 11.86 -10.42
C TYR A 436 7.79 12.76 -9.96
N ILE A 437 8.80 12.16 -9.38
CA ILE A 437 10.08 12.78 -9.05
C ILE A 437 11.13 12.12 -9.91
N VAL A 438 11.85 12.91 -10.72
CA VAL A 438 13.01 12.46 -11.49
C VAL A 438 14.24 13.19 -10.95
N PRO A 439 14.94 12.66 -9.92
CA PRO A 439 16.09 13.30 -9.31
C PRO A 439 17.18 13.53 -10.35
N PHE A 440 17.78 14.75 -10.33
CA PHE A 440 18.88 15.14 -11.24
C PHE A 440 18.50 15.15 -12.73
N GLY A 441 17.21 15.08 -13.03
CA GLY A 441 16.69 15.07 -14.38
C GLY A 441 16.58 16.45 -15.02
N PRO A 442 16.21 16.49 -16.30
CA PRO A 442 15.73 17.71 -16.94
C PRO A 442 14.50 18.23 -16.17
N SER A 443 14.11 19.48 -16.45
CA SER A 443 13.06 20.22 -15.72
C SER A 443 11.62 19.69 -15.88
N TYR A 444 11.46 18.43 -16.24
CA TYR A 444 10.17 17.75 -16.22
C TYR A 444 10.07 16.82 -14.99
N PHE A 445 8.85 16.52 -14.54
CA PHE A 445 8.57 15.62 -13.42
C PHE A 445 9.30 15.96 -12.10
N ASN A 446 9.11 17.17 -11.60
CA ASN A 446 9.51 17.61 -10.25
C ASN A 446 10.94 17.19 -9.84
N PRO A 447 12.00 17.65 -10.53
CA PRO A 447 13.38 17.29 -10.20
C PRO A 447 13.83 17.80 -8.81
N ASP A 448 13.12 18.81 -8.29
CA ASP A 448 13.33 19.42 -6.97
C ASP A 448 12.37 18.86 -5.89
N GLY A 449 11.66 17.79 -6.22
CA GLY A 449 10.71 17.11 -5.33
C GLY A 449 9.29 17.67 -5.40
N ILE A 450 8.36 16.91 -4.84
CA ILE A 450 6.96 17.30 -4.70
C ILE A 450 6.79 17.98 -3.34
N LYS A 451 6.32 19.21 -3.36
CA LYS A 451 5.98 19.93 -2.13
C LYS A 451 4.67 19.41 -1.55
N GLY A 452 4.64 19.16 -0.24
CA GLY A 452 3.46 18.62 0.44
C GLY A 452 2.22 19.50 0.30
N ASP A 453 2.38 20.84 0.30
CA ASP A 453 1.28 21.78 0.07
C ASP A 453 0.70 21.66 -1.35
N THR A 454 1.54 21.47 -2.34
CA THR A 454 1.14 21.29 -3.74
C THR A 454 0.37 19.99 -3.91
N LEU A 455 0.88 18.89 -3.33
CA LEU A 455 0.21 17.59 -3.36
C LEU A 455 -1.12 17.64 -2.64
N TYR A 456 -1.17 18.23 -1.44
CA TYR A 456 -2.37 18.39 -0.65
C TYR A 456 -3.45 19.21 -1.37
N ALA A 457 -3.06 20.30 -2.03
CA ALA A 457 -3.99 21.19 -2.72
C ALA A 457 -4.50 20.64 -4.06
N LYS A 458 -3.65 19.91 -4.80
CA LYS A 458 -3.89 19.56 -6.21
C LYS A 458 -4.25 18.09 -6.43
N TRP A 459 -4.01 17.18 -5.45
CA TRP A 459 -4.41 15.79 -5.62
C TRP A 459 -5.90 15.68 -5.90
N SER A 460 -6.28 14.80 -6.80
CA SER A 460 -7.68 14.57 -7.17
C SER A 460 -8.57 14.32 -5.95
N GLN A 461 -9.69 15.04 -5.87
CA GLN A 461 -10.73 14.83 -4.87
C GLN A 461 -11.90 13.98 -5.42
N ALA A 462 -11.70 13.28 -6.53
CA ALA A 462 -12.73 12.45 -7.14
C ALA A 462 -13.29 11.41 -6.15
N THR A 463 -14.60 11.27 -6.14
CA THR A 463 -15.36 10.34 -5.29
C THR A 463 -16.39 9.59 -6.12
N GLY A 464 -16.97 8.52 -5.56
CA GLY A 464 -17.99 7.72 -6.24
C GLY A 464 -17.42 6.61 -7.10
N ALA A 465 -18.27 6.02 -7.94
CA ALA A 465 -17.94 4.81 -8.70
C ALA A 465 -16.77 4.97 -9.70
N ASN A 466 -16.50 6.19 -10.13
CA ASN A 466 -15.45 6.50 -11.10
C ASN A 466 -14.15 6.98 -10.46
N ALA A 467 -14.09 7.02 -9.12
CA ALA A 467 -12.89 7.40 -8.40
C ALA A 467 -11.79 6.32 -8.54
N PRO A 468 -10.50 6.70 -8.45
CA PRO A 468 -9.43 5.73 -8.35
C PRO A 468 -9.58 4.89 -7.08
N SER A 469 -9.18 3.62 -7.16
CA SER A 469 -9.07 2.75 -5.98
C SER A 469 -7.80 2.98 -5.19
N GLY A 470 -6.83 3.70 -5.75
CA GLY A 470 -5.54 4.00 -5.15
C GLY A 470 -4.92 5.29 -5.65
N GLY A 471 -3.86 5.69 -4.96
CA GLY A 471 -2.97 6.78 -5.32
C GLY A 471 -1.51 6.41 -5.15
N GLN A 472 -0.66 6.89 -6.05
CA GLN A 472 0.79 6.65 -6.01
C GLN A 472 1.58 7.90 -6.34
N ILE A 473 2.66 8.13 -5.58
CA ILE A 473 3.77 9.00 -5.98
C ILE A 473 4.95 8.13 -6.39
N ALA A 474 5.73 8.56 -7.39
CA ALA A 474 6.79 7.73 -7.94
C ALA A 474 8.13 8.45 -8.04
N VAL A 475 9.22 7.70 -7.84
CA VAL A 475 10.60 8.16 -8.04
C VAL A 475 11.21 7.38 -9.20
N TRP A 476 11.45 8.07 -10.30
CA TRP A 476 12.11 7.53 -11.48
C TRP A 476 13.58 7.97 -11.53
N ASN A 477 14.44 7.10 -12.00
CA ASN A 477 15.89 7.27 -11.92
C ASN A 477 16.59 7.39 -13.29
N ASP A 478 15.93 8.00 -14.26
CA ASP A 478 16.45 8.17 -15.64
C ASP A 478 17.84 8.79 -15.69
N ASN A 479 18.23 9.61 -14.71
CA ASN A 479 19.48 10.37 -14.71
C ASN A 479 20.30 10.21 -13.42
N ALA A 480 20.05 9.21 -12.60
CA ALA A 480 20.71 9.05 -11.30
C ALA A 480 22.14 8.50 -11.45
N LEU A 481 23.11 9.37 -11.68
CA LEU A 481 24.54 9.03 -11.82
C LEU A 481 25.33 9.02 -10.51
N LEU A 482 24.73 9.45 -9.39
CA LEU A 482 25.38 9.52 -8.09
C LEU A 482 25.64 8.13 -7.50
N ASP A 483 26.58 8.04 -6.55
CA ASP A 483 26.69 6.84 -5.69
C ASP A 483 25.40 6.61 -4.90
N SER A 484 25.19 5.37 -4.43
CA SER A 484 23.92 4.98 -3.81
C SER A 484 23.63 5.76 -2.53
N TYR A 485 24.64 6.04 -1.70
CA TYR A 485 24.43 6.77 -0.44
C TYR A 485 23.99 8.22 -0.68
N THR A 486 24.68 8.94 -1.57
CA THR A 486 24.33 10.31 -1.95
C THR A 486 22.94 10.37 -2.60
N TRP A 487 22.62 9.39 -3.45
CA TRP A 487 21.30 9.27 -4.06
C TRP A 487 20.21 9.08 -3.02
N GLU A 488 20.36 8.16 -2.07
CA GLU A 488 19.37 7.88 -1.03
C GLU A 488 19.07 9.11 -0.16
N ARG A 489 20.10 9.86 0.22
CA ARG A 489 19.93 11.13 0.95
C ARG A 489 19.13 12.14 0.13
N LYS A 490 19.51 12.33 -1.13
CA LYS A 490 18.84 13.28 -2.02
C LYS A 490 17.39 12.90 -2.26
N VAL A 491 17.10 11.62 -2.52
CA VAL A 491 15.73 11.14 -2.72
C VAL A 491 14.91 11.34 -1.44
N ASN A 492 15.47 11.07 -0.27
CA ASN A 492 14.77 11.37 0.99
C ASN A 492 14.45 12.85 1.13
N ASP A 493 15.39 13.75 0.79
CA ASP A 493 15.15 15.20 0.83
C ASP A 493 14.03 15.65 -0.12
N LEU A 494 13.86 14.98 -1.26
CA LEU A 494 12.81 15.26 -2.23
C LEU A 494 11.44 14.71 -1.82
N LEU A 495 11.40 13.64 -1.00
CA LEU A 495 10.20 12.92 -0.63
C LEU A 495 9.68 13.25 0.77
N LYS A 496 10.53 13.69 1.69
CA LYS A 496 10.20 13.79 3.12
C LYS A 496 8.97 14.64 3.45
N ASP A 497 8.68 15.65 2.63
CA ASP A 497 7.47 16.49 2.77
C ASP A 497 6.26 15.88 2.00
N ALA A 498 6.53 15.16 0.92
CA ALA A 498 5.50 14.55 0.09
C ALA A 498 4.87 13.31 0.75
N VAL A 499 5.65 12.50 1.48
CA VAL A 499 5.15 11.25 2.10
C VAL A 499 4.05 11.50 3.13
N PRO A 500 4.18 12.42 4.10
CA PRO A 500 3.08 12.75 5.01
C PRO A 500 1.87 13.33 4.29
N ALA A 501 2.09 14.18 3.28
CA ALA A 501 1.01 14.74 2.47
C ALA A 501 0.28 13.66 1.66
N ALA A 502 1.00 12.69 1.08
CA ALA A 502 0.41 11.53 0.42
C ALA A 502 -0.42 10.70 1.40
N GLY A 503 0.12 10.41 2.59
CA GLY A 503 -0.62 9.76 3.66
C GLY A 503 -1.95 10.47 3.94
N GLN A 504 -1.92 11.79 4.12
CA GLN A 504 -3.11 12.60 4.34
C GLN A 504 -4.13 12.48 3.19
N VAL A 505 -3.71 12.73 1.94
CA VAL A 505 -4.67 12.78 0.83
C VAL A 505 -5.18 11.41 0.40
N PHE A 506 -4.38 10.35 0.56
CA PHE A 506 -4.78 8.99 0.20
C PHE A 506 -5.67 8.35 1.28
N TRP A 507 -5.43 8.70 2.55
CA TRP A 507 -6.24 8.19 3.65
C TRP A 507 -7.53 9.00 3.82
N ARG A 508 -7.41 10.34 3.88
CA ARG A 508 -8.51 11.23 4.29
C ARG A 508 -9.00 12.16 3.17
N GLY A 509 -8.11 12.61 2.29
CA GLY A 509 -8.33 13.75 1.42
C GLY A 509 -7.92 15.06 2.10
N GLN A 510 -8.46 16.17 1.63
CA GLN A 510 -8.29 17.47 2.30
C GLN A 510 -9.06 17.51 3.62
N GLU A 511 -8.48 18.14 4.62
CA GLU A 511 -9.17 18.40 5.88
C GLU A 511 -10.01 19.66 5.78
N HIS A 512 -11.16 19.66 6.44
CA HIS A 512 -12.08 20.79 6.47
C HIS A 512 -12.39 21.17 7.93
N ASP A 513 -12.51 22.47 8.18
CA ASP A 513 -12.92 23.00 9.48
C ASP A 513 -14.45 22.83 9.71
N ALA A 514 -14.92 23.27 10.87
CA ALA A 514 -16.34 23.20 11.23
C ALA A 514 -17.25 24.04 10.31
N GLN A 515 -16.70 24.97 9.55
CA GLN A 515 -17.39 25.80 8.56
C GLN A 515 -17.30 25.20 7.15
N GLY A 516 -16.67 24.02 6.99
CA GLY A 516 -16.49 23.33 5.72
C GLY A 516 -15.37 23.93 4.83
N GLN A 517 -14.55 24.83 5.38
CA GLN A 517 -13.42 25.40 4.63
C GLN A 517 -12.21 24.49 4.70
N THR A 518 -11.48 24.36 3.59
CA THR A 518 -10.26 23.56 3.56
C THR A 518 -9.21 24.14 4.50
N VAL A 519 -8.73 23.31 5.41
CA VAL A 519 -7.64 23.66 6.33
C VAL A 519 -6.35 23.83 5.54
N ASP A 520 -5.61 24.91 5.78
CA ASP A 520 -4.33 25.17 5.13
C ASP A 520 -3.29 24.10 5.50
N TYR A 521 -2.54 23.62 4.52
CA TYR A 521 -1.53 22.58 4.74
C TYR A 521 -0.45 22.98 5.75
N GLY A 522 -0.16 24.28 5.89
CA GLY A 522 0.78 24.78 6.91
C GLY A 522 0.33 24.45 8.35
N VAL A 523 -0.97 24.25 8.59
CA VAL A 523 -1.48 23.76 9.87
C VAL A 523 -1.06 22.29 10.07
N LEU A 524 -1.26 21.45 9.06
CA LEU A 524 -0.90 20.03 9.09
C LEU A 524 0.63 19.85 9.15
N ARG A 525 1.38 20.67 8.41
CA ARG A 525 2.84 20.64 8.38
C ARG A 525 3.46 20.87 9.76
N ARG A 526 2.86 21.66 10.64
CA ARG A 526 3.34 21.79 12.02
C ARG A 526 3.28 20.48 12.78
N SER A 527 2.22 19.69 12.60
CA SER A 527 2.15 18.34 13.15
C SER A 527 3.20 17.42 12.53
N VAL A 528 3.36 17.46 11.20
CA VAL A 528 4.40 16.68 10.50
C VAL A 528 5.79 17.01 11.03
N ALA A 529 6.11 18.28 11.27
CA ALA A 529 7.41 18.70 11.82
C ALA A 529 7.67 18.17 13.25
N THR A 530 6.62 17.91 14.04
CA THR A 530 6.75 17.25 15.34
C THR A 530 6.86 15.73 15.19
N LEU A 531 6.05 15.14 14.33
CA LEU A 531 5.94 13.69 14.12
C LEU A 531 7.12 13.10 13.35
N GLN A 532 7.81 13.89 12.55
CA GLN A 532 8.98 13.50 11.75
C GLN A 532 8.75 12.18 10.98
N TYR A 533 9.72 11.31 10.96
CA TYR A 533 9.68 10.00 10.28
C TYR A 533 9.04 8.87 11.12
N GLY A 534 8.57 9.21 12.33
CA GLY A 534 8.08 8.22 13.29
C GLY A 534 9.17 7.62 14.18
N PRO A 535 8.77 6.86 15.22
CA PRO A 535 9.68 6.40 16.26
C PRO A 535 10.69 5.35 15.80
N ASP A 536 10.43 4.63 14.72
CA ASP A 536 11.25 3.50 14.26
C ASP A 536 12.28 3.89 13.18
N VAL A 537 12.33 5.17 12.77
CA VAL A 537 13.19 5.63 11.68
C VAL A 537 14.26 6.57 12.22
N THR A 538 15.47 6.07 12.37
CA THR A 538 16.64 6.86 12.80
C THR A 538 17.55 7.27 11.65
N ARG A 539 17.45 6.58 10.49
CA ARG A 539 18.32 6.78 9.33
C ARG A 539 18.34 8.21 8.80
N PHE A 540 17.23 8.92 8.93
CA PHE A 540 17.05 10.28 8.37
C PHE A 540 17.06 11.38 9.46
N SER A 541 17.56 11.08 10.64
CA SER A 541 17.58 12.03 11.77
C SER A 541 18.37 13.32 11.49
N ASP A 542 19.33 13.27 10.57
CA ASP A 542 20.14 14.41 10.12
C ASP A 542 19.46 15.23 8.99
N SER A 543 18.29 14.82 8.54
CA SER A 543 17.49 15.50 7.50
C SER A 543 16.04 15.71 7.97
N PRO A 544 15.78 16.55 8.97
CA PRO A 544 14.45 16.69 9.55
C PRO A 544 13.42 17.25 8.54
N ILE A 545 12.16 16.92 8.78
CA ILE A 545 11.04 17.47 8.00
C ILE A 545 10.72 18.87 8.56
N PRO A 546 10.78 19.94 7.74
CA PRO A 546 10.66 21.30 8.22
C PRO A 546 9.22 21.70 8.53
N ALA A 547 9.02 22.61 9.49
CA ALA A 547 7.71 23.18 9.83
C ALA A 547 7.23 24.27 8.83
N ARG A 548 8.11 24.75 7.96
CA ARG A 548 7.83 25.83 7.00
C ARG A 548 8.38 25.50 5.62
#